data_181df241e8b967ba9bb56f6657595896
#
_entry.id   181df241e8b967ba9bb56f6657595896
#
_cell.length_a   1.000
_cell.length_b   1.000
_cell.length_c   1.000
_cell.angle_alpha   90.00
_cell.angle_beta   90.00
_cell.angle_gamma   90.00
#
_symmetry.space_group_name_H-M   'P 1'
#
loop_
_entity.id
_entity.type
_entity.pdbx_description
1 polymer ?
#
loop_
_entity_poly.entity_id
_entity_poly.type
_entity_poly.pdbx_seq_one_letter_code
_entity_poly.pdbx_strand_id
1 'polypeptide(L)'
;MNFSKILSLILITVSLSACATSGAIYSDVTPTLKPIPNNKARLFVYRENTGMGAAIQPSIYLDGTKIGDSVPNSFIMKDIDTGKHQLSIETEVEKKYDFVAEAKKAIYI
;
A
#
# COMPACT_ATOMS: atom_id res chain seq x y z
N MET A 1 -29.62 32.53 -22.12
CA MET A 1 -28.93 32.47 -21.37
C MET A 1 -28.09 31.42 -20.71
N ASN A 2 -27.50 31.63 -19.62
CA ASN A 2 -26.34 30.94 -19.11
C ASN A 2 -26.61 29.71 -18.24
N PHE A 3 -27.86 29.26 -18.14
CA PHE A 3 -28.22 28.10 -17.33
C PHE A 3 -27.61 26.79 -17.83
N SER A 4 -27.51 26.59 -19.14
CA SER A 4 -26.91 25.39 -19.71
C SER A 4 -25.40 25.33 -19.47
N LYS A 5 -24.73 26.45 -19.35
CA LYS A 5 -23.30 26.50 -19.04
C LYS A 5 -23.01 26.23 -17.56
N ILE A 6 -23.90 26.60 -16.68
CA ILE A 6 -23.78 26.31 -15.24
C ILE A 6 -24.07 24.85 -14.96
N LEU A 7 -25.02 24.24 -15.68
CA LEU A 7 -25.32 22.82 -15.53
C LEU A 7 -24.17 21.92 -15.99
N SER A 8 -23.46 22.28 -17.03
CA SER A 8 -22.32 21.46 -17.47
C SER A 8 -21.11 21.55 -16.57
N LEU A 9 -20.97 22.58 -15.77
CA LEU A 9 -19.91 22.68 -14.77
C LEU A 9 -20.15 21.80 -13.55
N ILE A 10 -21.38 21.53 -13.19
CA ILE A 10 -21.75 20.73 -12.03
C ILE A 10 -21.57 19.23 -12.30
N LEU A 11 -21.68 18.81 -13.56
CA LEU A 11 -21.53 17.41 -13.94
C LEU A 11 -20.09 16.89 -13.89
N ILE A 12 -19.10 17.76 -13.90
CA ILE A 12 -17.68 17.39 -13.93
C ILE A 12 -17.15 17.01 -12.54
N THR A 13 -17.82 17.43 -11.48
CA THR A 13 -17.35 17.21 -10.12
C THR A 13 -17.72 15.85 -9.51
N VAL A 14 -18.53 15.05 -10.17
CA VAL A 14 -19.04 13.79 -9.61
C VAL A 14 -18.16 12.58 -9.94
N SER A 15 -17.20 12.71 -10.86
CA SER A 15 -16.42 11.61 -11.35
C SER A 15 -15.18 11.27 -10.51
N LEU A 16 -14.91 12.01 -9.45
CA LEU A 16 -13.70 11.83 -8.63
C LEU A 16 -13.90 11.00 -7.37
N SER A 17 -15.10 10.52 -7.09
CA SER A 17 -15.41 9.80 -5.86
C SER A 17 -15.23 8.28 -5.94
N ALA A 18 -14.74 7.77 -7.06
CA ALA A 18 -14.50 6.34 -7.24
C ALA A 18 -13.12 5.89 -6.75
N CYS A 19 -12.61 6.54 -5.73
CA CYS A 19 -11.36 6.10 -5.14
C CYS A 19 -11.52 4.78 -4.46
N ALA A 20 -10.82 3.83 -5.00
CA ALA A 20 -10.80 2.46 -4.66
C ALA A 20 -10.70 2.21 -3.16
N THR A 21 -11.57 1.37 -2.67
CA THR A 21 -11.46 0.72 -1.37
C THR A 21 -10.44 -0.42 -1.38
N SER A 22 -9.90 -0.78 -2.54
CA SER A 22 -8.82 -1.75 -2.70
C SER A 22 -7.47 -1.04 -2.67
N GLY A 23 -6.45 -1.70 -2.14
CA GLY A 23 -5.09 -1.17 -2.11
C GLY A 23 -4.54 -0.88 -3.52
N ALA A 24 -3.51 -0.06 -3.60
CA ALA A 24 -2.87 0.29 -4.86
C ALA A 24 -2.23 -0.94 -5.55
N ILE A 25 -2.25 -0.96 -6.85
CA ILE A 25 -1.60 -1.99 -7.67
C ILE A 25 -0.18 -1.51 -8.00
N TYR A 26 0.80 -2.37 -7.77
CA TYR A 26 2.22 -2.03 -7.93
C TYR A 26 2.54 -1.48 -9.33
N SER A 27 2.01 -2.11 -10.37
CA SER A 27 2.26 -1.67 -11.76
C SER A 27 1.74 -0.26 -12.05
N ASP A 28 0.71 0.19 -11.34
CA ASP A 28 0.12 1.50 -11.54
C ASP A 28 0.93 2.63 -10.89
N VAL A 29 1.63 2.33 -9.80
CA VAL A 29 2.36 3.35 -9.04
C VAL A 29 3.86 3.33 -9.29
N THR A 30 4.42 2.24 -9.80
CA THR A 30 5.87 2.13 -10.05
C THR A 30 6.44 3.30 -10.86
N PRO A 31 5.80 3.78 -11.92
CA PRO A 31 6.31 4.91 -12.69
C PRO A 31 6.35 6.23 -11.93
N THR A 32 5.60 6.34 -10.84
CA THR A 32 5.51 7.58 -10.05
C THR A 32 6.35 7.54 -8.77
N LEU A 33 7.05 6.44 -8.53
CA LEU A 33 7.86 6.30 -7.32
C LEU A 33 9.05 7.26 -7.33
N LYS A 34 9.19 7.96 -6.22
CA LYS A 34 10.37 8.80 -5.97
C LYS A 34 11.58 7.93 -5.61
N PRO A 35 12.80 8.41 -5.83
CA PRO A 35 14.00 7.72 -5.36
C PRO A 35 13.96 7.48 -3.85
N ILE A 36 14.56 6.38 -3.42
CA ILE A 36 14.68 6.06 -1.99
C ILE A 36 15.62 7.09 -1.34
N PRO A 37 15.21 7.74 -0.23
CA PRO A 37 16.10 8.65 0.49
C PRO A 37 17.41 7.97 0.93
N ASN A 38 18.48 8.76 1.05
CA ASN A 38 19.83 8.26 1.31
C ASN A 38 19.97 7.45 2.60
N ASN A 39 19.17 7.75 3.62
CA ASN A 39 19.23 7.12 4.93
C ASN A 39 18.04 6.21 5.21
N LYS A 40 17.32 5.84 4.17
CA LYS A 40 16.12 5.01 4.29
C LYS A 40 16.23 3.77 3.40
N ALA A 41 15.42 2.79 3.72
CA ALA A 41 15.09 1.66 2.85
C ALA A 41 13.62 1.75 2.46
N ARG A 42 13.23 1.09 1.40
CA ARG A 42 11.83 1.05 0.98
C ARG A 42 11.29 -0.36 1.08
N LEU A 43 10.28 -0.52 1.92
CA LEU A 43 9.60 -1.79 2.13
C LEU A 43 8.39 -1.88 1.20
N PHE A 44 8.29 -3.00 0.50
CA PHE A 44 7.11 -3.40 -0.26
C PHE A 44 6.56 -4.70 0.32
N VAL A 45 5.31 -4.69 0.73
CA VAL A 45 4.60 -5.88 1.19
C VAL A 45 3.51 -6.17 0.17
N TYR A 46 3.62 -7.31 -0.50
CA TYR A 46 2.72 -7.70 -1.57
C TYR A 46 1.92 -8.93 -1.20
N ARG A 47 0.66 -8.95 -1.60
CA ARG A 47 -0.20 -10.13 -1.46
C ARG A 47 -0.73 -10.58 -2.80
N GLU A 48 -0.44 -11.84 -3.15
CA GLU A 48 -1.00 -12.44 -4.34
C GLU A 48 -2.51 -12.64 -4.22
N ASN A 49 -3.20 -12.55 -5.35
CA ASN A 49 -4.60 -12.89 -5.41
C ASN A 49 -4.74 -14.38 -5.67
N THR A 50 -4.88 -15.15 -4.60
CA THR A 50 -5.00 -16.60 -4.69
C THR A 50 -6.44 -17.08 -4.87
N GLY A 51 -7.41 -16.19 -4.89
CA GLY A 51 -8.83 -16.51 -4.99
C GLY A 51 -9.45 -17.06 -3.71
N MET A 52 -8.71 -17.73 -2.86
CA MET A 52 -9.16 -18.20 -1.55
C MET A 52 -8.73 -17.24 -0.46
N GLY A 53 -9.62 -16.96 0.48
CA GLY A 53 -9.32 -16.05 1.58
C GLY A 53 -9.30 -14.58 1.21
N ALA A 54 -9.84 -14.20 0.04
CA ALA A 54 -9.92 -12.80 -0.38
C ALA A 54 -10.73 -11.92 0.58
N ALA A 55 -11.66 -12.50 1.31
CA ALA A 55 -12.44 -11.81 2.34
C ALA A 55 -11.65 -11.57 3.63
N ILE A 56 -10.53 -12.28 3.81
CA ILE A 56 -9.67 -12.13 4.98
C ILE A 56 -8.59 -11.11 4.63
N GLN A 57 -8.61 -9.97 5.33
CA GLN A 57 -7.65 -8.90 5.13
C GLN A 57 -6.91 -8.65 6.46
N PRO A 58 -5.92 -9.48 6.80
CA PRO A 58 -5.21 -9.34 8.06
C PRO A 58 -4.45 -8.04 8.15
N SER A 59 -4.36 -7.49 9.34
CA SER A 59 -3.56 -6.31 9.63
C SER A 59 -2.07 -6.64 9.58
N ILE A 60 -1.29 -5.72 9.05
CA ILE A 60 0.16 -5.82 8.94
C ILE A 60 0.80 -4.78 9.85
N TYR A 61 1.74 -5.23 10.67
CA TYR A 61 2.47 -4.41 11.62
C TYR A 61 3.96 -4.40 11.31
N LEU A 62 4.55 -3.24 11.41
CA LEU A 62 6.01 -3.09 11.35
C LEU A 62 6.48 -2.62 12.73
N ASP A 63 7.33 -3.41 13.36
CA ASP A 63 7.85 -3.13 14.70
C ASP A 63 6.74 -2.81 15.72
N GLY A 64 5.62 -3.52 15.62
CA GLY A 64 4.47 -3.36 16.50
C GLY A 64 3.49 -2.25 16.12
N THR A 65 3.77 -1.48 15.08
CA THR A 65 2.87 -0.42 14.59
C THR A 65 2.16 -0.86 13.32
N LYS A 66 0.85 -0.72 13.29
CA LYS A 66 0.05 -1.07 12.10
C LYS A 66 0.41 -0.16 10.93
N ILE A 67 0.75 -0.77 9.80
CA ILE A 67 1.07 -0.05 8.56
C ILE A 67 0.03 -0.22 7.47
N GLY A 68 -0.89 -1.15 7.61
CA GLY A 68 -1.97 -1.38 6.65
C GLY A 68 -2.62 -2.73 6.81
N ASP A 69 -3.47 -3.06 5.84
CA ASP A 69 -4.15 -4.35 5.75
C ASP A 69 -3.68 -5.10 4.51
N SER A 70 -3.61 -6.44 4.62
CA SER A 70 -3.24 -7.30 3.50
C SER A 70 -4.43 -7.47 2.56
N VAL A 71 -4.49 -6.64 1.54
CA VAL A 71 -5.55 -6.67 0.52
C VAL A 71 -5.07 -7.51 -0.66
N PRO A 72 -5.87 -8.47 -1.17
CA PRO A 72 -5.49 -9.28 -2.32
C PRO A 72 -5.11 -8.43 -3.53
N ASN A 73 -4.08 -8.86 -4.24
CA ASN A 73 -3.56 -8.22 -5.46
C ASN A 73 -3.14 -6.76 -5.25
N SER A 74 -2.71 -6.42 -4.05
CA SER A 74 -2.24 -5.08 -3.72
C SER A 74 -0.93 -5.13 -2.94
N PHE A 75 -0.36 -3.98 -2.68
CA PHE A 75 0.86 -3.87 -1.92
C PHE A 75 0.81 -2.69 -0.95
N ILE A 76 1.68 -2.76 0.06
CA ILE A 76 1.96 -1.66 0.96
C ILE A 76 3.40 -1.22 0.69
N MET A 77 3.60 0.08 0.53
CA MET A 77 4.91 0.67 0.37
C MET A 77 5.18 1.64 1.51
N LYS A 78 6.36 1.52 2.12
CA LYS A 78 6.75 2.40 3.21
C LYS A 78 8.26 2.59 3.22
N ASP A 79 8.70 3.84 3.31
CA ASP A 79 10.10 4.16 3.58
C ASP A 79 10.37 4.00 5.08
N ILE A 80 11.38 3.23 5.42
CA ILE A 80 11.71 2.83 6.80
C ILE A 80 13.15 3.15 7.13
N ASP A 81 13.44 3.28 8.41
CA ASP A 81 14.81 3.46 8.87
C ASP A 81 15.68 2.24 8.55
N THR A 82 16.96 2.44 8.38
CA THR A 82 17.91 1.34 8.26
C THR A 82 18.04 0.58 9.57
N GLY A 83 18.38 -0.69 9.49
CA GLY A 83 18.58 -1.55 10.65
C GLY A 83 17.61 -2.71 10.72
N LYS A 84 17.51 -3.31 11.90
CA LYS A 84 16.66 -4.48 12.13
C LYS A 84 15.21 -4.08 12.31
N HIS A 85 14.33 -4.81 11.64
CA HIS A 85 12.89 -4.64 11.72
C HIS A 85 12.20 -5.98 11.83
N GLN A 86 10.97 -5.97 12.34
CA GLN A 86 10.10 -7.13 12.37
C GLN A 86 8.76 -6.78 11.72
N LEU A 87 8.38 -7.56 10.72
CA LEU A 87 7.07 -7.50 10.12
C LEU A 87 6.19 -8.59 10.74
N SER A 88 5.00 -8.24 11.19
CA SER A 88 4.04 -9.23 11.69
C SER A 88 2.71 -9.10 10.97
N ILE A 89 2.08 -10.25 10.78
CA ILE A 89 0.77 -10.37 10.14
C ILE A 89 -0.14 -11.09 11.13
N GLU A 90 -1.22 -10.43 11.52
CA GLU A 90 -2.24 -11.01 12.39
C GLU A 90 -3.30 -11.74 11.59
N THR A 91 -3.28 -13.06 11.72
CA THR A 91 -4.36 -13.95 11.32
C THR A 91 -4.77 -14.75 12.54
N GLU A 92 -5.39 -15.91 12.38
CA GLU A 92 -5.62 -16.84 13.50
C GLU A 92 -4.32 -17.24 14.18
N VAL A 93 -3.20 -17.25 13.42
CA VAL A 93 -1.85 -17.45 13.94
C VAL A 93 -1.00 -16.26 13.52
N GLU A 94 -0.37 -15.61 14.50
CA GLU A 94 0.54 -14.52 14.22
C GLU A 94 1.80 -15.03 13.53
N LYS A 95 2.14 -14.43 12.39
CA LYS A 95 3.37 -14.72 11.64
C LYS A 95 4.30 -13.52 11.74
N LYS A 96 5.57 -13.78 12.05
CA LYS A 96 6.59 -12.76 12.20
C LYS A 96 7.75 -13.02 11.25
N TYR A 97 8.25 -11.95 10.64
CA TYR A 97 9.39 -11.97 9.74
C TYR A 97 10.40 -10.94 10.19
N ASP A 98 11.59 -11.40 10.55
CA ASP A 98 12.70 -10.51 10.89
C ASP A 98 13.52 -10.23 9.65
N PHE A 99 13.90 -8.96 9.46
CA PHE A 99 14.72 -8.57 8.33
C PHE A 99 15.60 -7.38 8.69
N VAL A 100 16.63 -7.15 7.86
CA VAL A 100 17.54 -6.02 8.00
C VAL A 100 17.34 -5.08 6.82
N ALA A 101 17.05 -3.81 7.11
CA ALA A 101 16.89 -2.79 6.11
C ALA A 101 18.22 -2.09 5.83
N GLU A 102 18.67 -2.13 4.60
CA GLU A 102 19.88 -1.45 4.14
C GLU A 102 19.54 -0.16 3.42
N ALA A 103 20.37 0.88 3.61
CA ALA A 103 20.16 2.19 3.02
C ALA A 103 20.04 2.11 1.48
N LYS A 104 19.08 2.83 0.93
CA LYS A 104 18.79 2.92 -0.51
C LYS A 104 18.37 1.63 -1.18
N LYS A 105 18.09 0.58 -0.41
CA LYS A 105 17.65 -0.69 -0.95
C LYS A 105 16.16 -0.90 -0.77
N ALA A 106 15.54 -1.55 -1.74
CA ALA A 106 14.17 -2.02 -1.67
C ALA A 106 14.13 -3.42 -1.06
N ILE A 107 13.09 -3.67 -0.25
CA ILE A 107 12.86 -4.96 0.40
C ILE A 107 11.46 -5.42 -0.01
N TYR A 108 11.36 -6.61 -0.53
CA TYR A 108 10.11 -7.21 -1.00
C TYR A 108 9.74 -8.43 -0.13
N ILE A 109 8.55 -8.38 0.43
CA ILE A 109 8.02 -9.48 1.28
C ILE A 109 6.64 -9.89 0.79
#